data_2cbe30f5e7255daafdb808cc29388716
#
_entry.id   2cbe30f5e7255daafdb808cc29388716
#
_cell.length_a   1.000
_cell.length_b   1.000
_cell.length_c   1.000
_cell.angle_alpha   90.00
_cell.angle_beta   90.00
_cell.angle_gamma   90.00
#
_symmetry.space_group_name_H-M   'P 1'
#
loop_
_entity.id
_entity.type
_entity.pdbx_description
1 polymer ?
#
loop_
_entity_poly.entity_id
_entity_poly.type
_entity_poly.pdbx_seq_one_letter_code
_entity_poly.pdbx_strand_id
1 'polypeptide(L)'
;MLRIADEGGVRTLTLDRPDRLNTLTQGMLRDLRLALYDCARDPGVKVVVLAGAGRGFCAGHDLSGGGGGEPDPIAERWSSDPIWWTPEQAAARMAQDDQIVVLLHRMSKPTIASIRGPAAGSGLVLAAACDLRIVSETAVLRTAFASAGRCGDPGGTYLITQLVGPARAREIYLLDPKLTAAEALAMGLVTKVVPDDQLEAETMAIATRFAEGPGLAYAGIKRNLNAAETGSLEETMVQEGPTNVAASLSHDGKEAGRAFLEKRKPVFRGY
;
A
#
# COMPACT_ATOMS: atom_id res chain seq x y z
N MET A 1 17.31 -1.94 0.83
CA MET A 1 17.51 -0.53 1.11
C MET A 1 16.16 0.18 1.00
N LEU A 2 15.78 0.85 2.07
CA LEU A 2 14.56 1.63 2.18
C LEU A 2 14.96 3.04 2.62
N ARG A 3 14.48 4.08 1.92
CA ARG A 3 14.64 5.47 2.40
C ARG A 3 13.34 5.92 3.05
N ILE A 4 13.46 6.65 4.17
CA ILE A 4 12.33 7.21 4.92
C ILE A 4 12.52 8.71 4.98
N ALA A 5 11.48 9.47 4.66
CA ALA A 5 11.44 10.91 4.75
C ALA A 5 10.11 11.37 5.36
N ASP A 6 10.18 12.33 6.29
CA ASP A 6 9.01 12.90 6.96
C ASP A 6 8.85 14.37 6.60
N GLU A 7 7.65 14.77 6.19
CA GLU A 7 7.30 16.15 5.88
C GLU A 7 5.83 16.42 6.23
N GLY A 8 5.54 17.36 7.10
CA GLY A 8 4.18 17.83 7.37
C GLY A 8 3.18 16.75 7.81
N GLY A 9 3.66 15.69 8.49
CA GLY A 9 2.82 14.54 8.87
C GLY A 9 2.70 13.47 7.78
N VAL A 10 3.33 13.66 6.63
CA VAL A 10 3.49 12.65 5.56
C VAL A 10 4.79 11.89 5.78
N ARG A 11 4.74 10.57 5.87
CA ARG A 11 5.93 9.71 5.82
C ARG A 11 6.01 9.03 4.47
N THR A 12 7.07 9.31 3.74
CA THR A 12 7.38 8.67 2.45
C THR A 12 8.37 7.52 2.66
N LEU A 13 7.94 6.33 2.29
CA LEU A 13 8.74 5.11 2.24
C LEU A 13 9.15 4.86 0.79
N THR A 14 10.43 5.03 0.47
CA THR A 14 10.94 4.83 -0.89
C THR A 14 11.74 3.54 -0.99
N LEU A 15 11.29 2.61 -1.82
CA LEU A 15 12.06 1.44 -2.22
C LEU A 15 13.28 1.91 -3.02
N ASP A 16 14.50 1.64 -2.56
CA ASP A 16 15.72 2.26 -3.09
C ASP A 16 16.75 1.25 -3.58
N ARG A 17 16.42 0.64 -4.74
CA ARG A 17 17.31 -0.18 -5.58
C ARG A 17 17.06 0.14 -7.06
N PRO A 18 17.26 1.40 -7.51
CA PRO A 18 16.85 1.84 -8.84
C PRO A 18 17.50 1.04 -9.98
N ASP A 19 18.73 0.57 -9.81
CA ASP A 19 19.45 -0.25 -10.80
C ASP A 19 18.80 -1.63 -11.02
N ARG A 20 17.97 -2.09 -10.09
CA ARG A 20 17.22 -3.34 -10.13
C ARG A 20 15.70 -3.10 -10.17
N LEU A 21 15.26 -1.92 -10.61
CA LEU A 21 13.84 -1.55 -10.62
C LEU A 21 13.14 -1.83 -9.28
N ASN A 22 13.86 -1.60 -8.20
CA ASN A 22 13.37 -1.77 -6.82
C ASN A 22 12.83 -3.16 -6.51
N THR A 23 13.43 -4.23 -7.09
CA THR A 23 13.09 -5.60 -6.74
C THR A 23 13.30 -5.84 -5.25
N LEU A 24 12.34 -6.56 -4.66
CA LEU A 24 12.26 -6.80 -3.22
C LEU A 24 13.24 -7.90 -2.81
N THR A 25 14.17 -7.56 -1.93
CA THR A 25 15.01 -8.53 -1.21
C THR A 25 14.43 -8.80 0.17
N GLN A 26 14.85 -9.88 0.83
CA GLN A 26 14.44 -10.19 2.20
C GLN A 26 14.76 -9.05 3.18
N GLY A 27 15.94 -8.42 3.03
CA GLY A 27 16.30 -7.25 3.83
C GLY A 27 15.36 -6.06 3.61
N MET A 28 14.99 -5.78 2.35
CA MET A 28 14.05 -4.70 2.04
C MET A 28 12.65 -5.00 2.56
N LEU A 29 12.18 -6.23 2.46
CA LEU A 29 10.87 -6.64 3.02
C LEU A 29 10.85 -6.48 4.54
N ARG A 30 11.90 -6.94 5.24
CA ARG A 30 12.05 -6.73 6.68
C ARG A 30 12.00 -5.24 7.05
N ASP A 31 12.81 -4.41 6.38
CA ASP A 31 12.91 -2.98 6.67
C ASP A 31 11.57 -2.28 6.40
N LEU A 32 10.89 -2.62 5.30
CA LEU A 32 9.57 -2.07 4.96
C LEU A 32 8.52 -2.47 6.01
N ARG A 33 8.51 -3.72 6.45
CA ARG A 33 7.60 -4.20 7.50
C ARG A 33 7.82 -3.44 8.81
N LEU A 34 9.06 -3.27 9.25
CA LEU A 34 9.40 -2.50 10.46
C LEU A 34 8.99 -1.03 10.34
N ALA A 35 9.26 -0.40 9.20
CA ALA A 35 8.86 0.97 8.94
C ALA A 35 7.33 1.14 8.96
N LEU A 36 6.57 0.18 8.43
CA LEU A 36 5.10 0.22 8.46
C LEU A 36 4.54 0.01 9.86
N TYR A 37 5.16 -0.85 10.69
CA TYR A 37 4.80 -0.95 12.12
C TYR A 37 5.06 0.36 12.86
N ASP A 38 6.16 1.03 12.57
CA ASP A 38 6.46 2.35 13.13
C ASP A 38 5.44 3.39 12.65
N CYS A 39 5.16 3.45 11.34
CA CYS A 39 4.12 4.33 10.78
C CYS A 39 2.76 4.14 11.47
N ALA A 40 2.38 2.91 11.75
CA ALA A 40 1.08 2.63 12.39
C ALA A 40 0.98 3.20 13.82
N ARG A 41 2.09 3.30 14.54
CA ARG A 41 2.16 3.69 15.96
C ARG A 41 2.57 5.15 16.20
N ASP A 42 3.37 5.73 15.31
CA ASP A 42 3.87 7.09 15.45
C ASP A 42 2.74 8.12 15.29
N PRO A 43 2.34 8.87 16.35
CA PRO A 43 1.26 9.86 16.23
C PRO A 43 1.63 11.04 15.32
N GLY A 44 2.91 11.27 15.05
CA GLY A 44 3.40 12.30 14.13
C GLY A 44 3.10 11.96 12.67
N VAL A 45 3.02 10.66 12.30
CA VAL A 45 2.66 10.20 10.97
C VAL A 45 1.15 10.22 10.81
N LYS A 46 0.63 10.94 9.83
CA LYS A 46 -0.79 11.05 9.50
C LYS A 46 -1.17 10.29 8.23
N VAL A 47 -0.24 10.17 7.29
CA VAL A 47 -0.41 9.48 6.02
C VAL A 47 0.91 8.84 5.59
N VAL A 48 0.85 7.72 4.90
CA VAL A 48 2.01 7.00 4.37
C VAL A 48 1.99 7.04 2.85
N VAL A 49 3.10 7.44 2.25
CA VAL A 49 3.34 7.33 0.80
C VAL A 49 4.36 6.22 0.56
N LEU A 50 4.03 5.26 -0.30
CA LEU A 50 4.95 4.24 -0.79
C LEU A 50 5.37 4.60 -2.20
N ALA A 51 6.68 4.73 -2.45
CA ALA A 51 7.26 5.12 -3.73
C ALA A 51 8.46 4.24 -4.11
N GLY A 52 8.87 4.30 -5.37
CA GLY A 52 10.10 3.68 -5.86
C GLY A 52 11.12 4.73 -6.31
N ALA A 53 12.39 4.51 -6.01
CA ALA A 53 13.48 5.36 -6.50
C ALA A 53 13.75 5.15 -8.00
N GLY A 54 14.12 6.21 -8.70
CA GLY A 54 14.50 6.16 -10.10
C GLY A 54 13.32 5.92 -11.05
N ARG A 55 13.53 5.10 -12.07
CA ARG A 55 12.59 4.93 -13.21
C ARG A 55 11.48 3.90 -13.01
N GLY A 56 11.37 3.26 -11.85
CA GLY A 56 10.39 2.22 -11.61
C GLY A 56 9.84 2.26 -10.19
N PHE A 57 8.62 1.80 -10.02
CA PHE A 57 8.05 1.63 -8.68
C PHE A 57 8.64 0.39 -8.00
N CYS A 58 8.32 -0.80 -8.51
CA CYS A 58 8.82 -2.08 -7.99
C CYS A 58 8.53 -3.20 -8.99
N ALA A 59 9.56 -3.94 -9.41
CA ALA A 59 9.43 -5.04 -10.36
C ALA A 59 9.13 -6.41 -9.71
N GLY A 60 8.79 -6.46 -8.42
CA GLY A 60 8.47 -7.68 -7.68
C GLY A 60 9.65 -8.26 -6.91
N HIS A 61 9.54 -9.53 -6.51
CA HIS A 61 10.63 -10.22 -5.78
C HIS A 61 11.89 -10.37 -6.63
N ASP A 62 13.04 -10.25 -5.99
CA ASP A 62 14.33 -10.53 -6.65
C ASP A 62 14.51 -12.05 -6.86
N LEU A 63 14.38 -12.48 -8.11
CA LEU A 63 14.51 -13.89 -8.51
C LEU A 63 15.97 -14.31 -8.79
N SER A 64 16.92 -13.38 -8.72
CA SER A 64 18.33 -13.66 -9.08
C SER A 64 19.09 -14.47 -8.02
N GLY A 65 18.46 -14.74 -6.86
CA GLY A 65 19.10 -15.44 -5.74
C GLY A 65 20.24 -14.68 -5.07
N GLY A 66 20.64 -13.55 -5.65
CA GLY A 66 21.65 -12.65 -5.10
C GLY A 66 20.98 -11.60 -4.24
N GLY A 67 20.74 -11.89 -2.98
CA GLY A 67 20.28 -10.90 -2.00
C GLY A 67 21.28 -9.76 -1.89
N GLY A 68 21.15 -8.75 -2.76
CA GLY A 68 21.90 -7.49 -2.66
C GLY A 68 21.34 -6.59 -1.56
N GLY A 69 21.32 -7.05 -0.34
CA GLY A 69 20.94 -6.36 0.87
C GLY A 69 21.76 -6.91 2.03
N GLU A 70 21.70 -6.28 3.19
CA GLU A 70 22.28 -6.87 4.39
C GLU A 70 21.68 -8.26 4.60
N PRO A 71 22.52 -9.27 4.91
CA PRO A 71 22.08 -10.62 5.17
C PRO A 71 21.01 -10.60 6.25
N ASP A 72 19.95 -11.38 6.07
CA ASP A 72 19.02 -11.63 7.17
C ASP A 72 19.76 -12.46 8.24
N PRO A 73 19.99 -11.93 9.45
CA PRO A 73 20.73 -12.65 10.49
C PRO A 73 20.10 -13.99 10.87
N ILE A 74 18.77 -14.12 10.67
CA ILE A 74 18.06 -15.38 10.92
C ILE A 74 18.35 -16.37 9.79
N ALA A 75 18.32 -15.90 8.53
CA ALA A 75 18.68 -16.74 7.39
C ALA A 75 20.14 -17.19 7.46
N GLU A 76 21.09 -16.32 7.81
CA GLU A 76 22.49 -16.68 8.00
C GLU A 76 22.67 -17.79 9.04
N ARG A 77 21.94 -17.69 10.16
CA ARG A 77 22.04 -18.65 11.24
C ARG A 77 21.46 -20.02 10.89
N TRP A 78 20.37 -20.09 10.13
CA TRP A 78 19.58 -21.30 9.95
C TRP A 78 19.62 -21.89 8.53
N SER A 79 20.08 -21.14 7.52
CA SER A 79 20.05 -21.58 6.11
C SER A 79 20.92 -22.82 5.81
N SER A 80 21.84 -23.17 6.70
CA SER A 80 22.59 -24.45 6.63
C SER A 80 21.79 -25.66 7.12
N ASP A 81 20.70 -25.46 7.85
CA ASP A 81 19.83 -26.54 8.33
C ASP A 81 18.82 -26.92 7.24
N PRO A 82 18.73 -28.21 6.85
CA PRO A 82 17.77 -28.65 5.83
C PRO A 82 16.32 -28.31 6.14
N ILE A 83 15.93 -28.21 7.43
CA ILE A 83 14.57 -27.85 7.85
C ILE A 83 14.19 -26.45 7.38
N TRP A 84 15.17 -25.54 7.24
CA TRP A 84 14.96 -24.18 6.75
C TRP A 84 14.32 -24.14 5.35
N TRP A 85 14.63 -25.14 4.52
CA TRP A 85 14.18 -25.19 3.13
C TRP A 85 12.92 -26.03 2.92
N THR A 86 12.30 -26.54 3.99
CA THR A 86 11.02 -27.24 3.86
C THR A 86 9.91 -26.28 3.40
N PRO A 87 8.90 -26.80 2.67
CA PRO A 87 7.77 -25.98 2.24
C PRO A 87 7.06 -25.26 3.40
N GLU A 88 6.96 -25.91 4.57
CA GLU A 88 6.32 -25.36 5.77
C GLU A 88 7.08 -24.15 6.31
N GLN A 89 8.42 -24.24 6.38
CA GLN A 89 9.25 -23.13 6.84
C GLN A 89 9.29 -21.99 5.81
N ALA A 90 9.29 -22.32 4.52
CA ALA A 90 9.16 -21.32 3.46
C ALA A 90 7.82 -20.57 3.56
N ALA A 91 6.70 -21.27 3.74
CA ALA A 91 5.38 -20.67 3.93
C ALA A 91 5.32 -19.81 5.20
N ALA A 92 5.92 -20.25 6.32
CA ALA A 92 5.97 -19.49 7.55
C ALA A 92 6.73 -18.15 7.39
N ARG A 93 7.83 -18.14 6.61
CA ARG A 93 8.55 -16.90 6.29
C ARG A 93 7.72 -15.98 5.40
N MET A 94 7.07 -16.54 4.36
CA MET A 94 6.17 -15.75 3.51
C MET A 94 5.06 -15.08 4.33
N ALA A 95 4.44 -15.80 5.26
CA ALA A 95 3.40 -15.24 6.12
C ALA A 95 3.87 -14.04 6.97
N GLN A 96 5.17 -13.95 7.29
CA GLN A 96 5.72 -12.78 7.95
C GLN A 96 5.82 -11.58 6.99
N ASP A 97 6.20 -11.81 5.75
CA ASP A 97 6.31 -10.77 4.73
C ASP A 97 4.92 -10.29 4.28
N ASP A 98 3.91 -11.17 4.30
CA ASP A 98 2.51 -10.86 4.01
C ASP A 98 1.95 -9.78 4.97
N GLN A 99 2.52 -9.63 6.17
CA GLN A 99 2.14 -8.57 7.10
C GLN A 99 2.33 -7.16 6.52
N ILE A 100 3.22 -6.98 5.54
CA ILE A 100 3.40 -5.70 4.83
C ILE A 100 2.10 -5.28 4.15
N VAL A 101 1.47 -6.21 3.43
CA VAL A 101 0.21 -5.98 2.73
C VAL A 101 -0.93 -5.73 3.72
N VAL A 102 -1.00 -6.52 4.79
CA VAL A 102 -1.98 -6.33 5.86
C VAL A 102 -1.85 -4.95 6.52
N LEU A 103 -0.61 -4.50 6.79
CA LEU A 103 -0.36 -3.19 7.38
C LEU A 103 -0.77 -2.06 6.43
N LEU A 104 -0.38 -2.10 5.15
CA LEU A 104 -0.79 -1.09 4.16
C LEU A 104 -2.31 -1.00 4.04
N HIS A 105 -2.99 -2.15 4.00
CA HIS A 105 -4.42 -2.23 3.81
C HIS A 105 -5.23 -1.88 5.07
N ARG A 106 -4.76 -2.27 6.27
CA ARG A 106 -5.54 -2.19 7.52
C ARG A 106 -5.10 -1.12 8.52
N MET A 107 -3.92 -0.50 8.35
CA MET A 107 -3.52 0.56 9.28
C MET A 107 -4.54 1.70 9.30
N SER A 108 -4.68 2.36 10.44
CA SER A 108 -5.65 3.45 10.65
C SER A 108 -5.34 4.72 9.85
N LYS A 109 -4.20 4.79 9.20
CA LYS A 109 -3.74 5.95 8.43
C LYS A 109 -3.94 5.72 6.94
N PRO A 110 -4.32 6.75 6.16
CA PRO A 110 -4.35 6.64 4.71
C PRO A 110 -2.99 6.25 4.12
N THR A 111 -3.01 5.43 3.08
CA THR A 111 -1.83 4.96 2.37
C THR A 111 -1.95 5.28 0.88
N ILE A 112 -0.87 5.77 0.27
CA ILE A 112 -0.84 6.17 -1.14
C ILE A 112 0.35 5.48 -1.82
N ALA A 113 0.11 4.76 -2.92
CA ALA A 113 1.18 4.32 -3.81
C ALA A 113 1.43 5.39 -4.88
N SER A 114 2.68 5.85 -4.98
CA SER A 114 3.17 6.77 -6.02
C SER A 114 3.96 5.97 -7.05
N ILE A 115 3.36 5.73 -8.24
CA ILE A 115 3.81 4.71 -9.17
C ILE A 115 4.38 5.35 -10.43
N ARG A 116 5.70 5.22 -10.63
CA ARG A 116 6.39 5.54 -11.88
C ARG A 116 6.87 4.25 -12.55
N GLY A 117 6.81 4.17 -13.87
CA GLY A 117 7.37 3.05 -14.63
C GLY A 117 6.82 1.69 -14.22
N PRO A 118 7.66 0.63 -14.18
CA PRO A 118 7.20 -0.72 -13.87
C PRO A 118 6.70 -0.90 -12.45
N ALA A 119 5.49 -1.51 -12.32
CA ALA A 119 4.93 -2.08 -11.10
C ALA A 119 4.48 -3.52 -11.41
N ALA A 120 5.25 -4.52 -10.95
CA ALA A 120 5.02 -5.90 -11.34
C ALA A 120 5.08 -6.89 -10.16
N GLY A 121 4.36 -8.00 -10.27
CA GLY A 121 4.34 -9.05 -9.25
C GLY A 121 3.93 -8.50 -7.89
N SER A 122 4.69 -8.84 -6.85
CA SER A 122 4.48 -8.33 -5.49
C SER A 122 4.57 -6.80 -5.41
N GLY A 123 5.29 -6.13 -6.35
CA GLY A 123 5.29 -4.66 -6.42
C GLY A 123 3.92 -4.09 -6.78
N LEU A 124 3.21 -4.70 -7.73
CA LEU A 124 1.82 -4.31 -8.03
C LEU A 124 0.90 -4.63 -6.85
N VAL A 125 1.14 -5.74 -6.14
CA VAL A 125 0.35 -6.10 -4.95
C VAL A 125 0.54 -5.10 -3.81
N LEU A 126 1.77 -4.64 -3.55
CA LEU A 126 2.03 -3.57 -2.58
C LEU A 126 1.26 -2.29 -2.94
N ALA A 127 1.23 -1.93 -4.23
CA ALA A 127 0.45 -0.79 -4.69
C ALA A 127 -1.06 -1.00 -4.51
N ALA A 128 -1.57 -2.21 -4.81
CA ALA A 128 -2.97 -2.58 -4.64
C ALA A 128 -3.42 -2.57 -3.17
N ALA A 129 -2.51 -2.82 -2.24
CA ALA A 129 -2.77 -2.77 -0.81
C ALA A 129 -2.88 -1.34 -0.24
N CYS A 130 -2.40 -0.32 -0.94
CA CYS A 130 -2.59 1.07 -0.57
C CYS A 130 -4.04 1.52 -0.84
N ASP A 131 -4.53 2.53 -0.10
CA ASP A 131 -5.86 3.09 -0.32
C ASP A 131 -5.96 3.77 -1.70
N LEU A 132 -4.96 4.56 -2.07
CA LEU A 132 -4.92 5.26 -3.36
C LEU A 132 -3.66 4.89 -4.15
N ARG A 133 -3.77 4.92 -5.48
CA ARG A 133 -2.69 4.69 -6.45
C ARG A 133 -2.64 5.85 -7.42
N ILE A 134 -1.63 6.72 -7.27
CA ILE A 134 -1.35 7.83 -8.18
C ILE A 134 -0.24 7.37 -9.12
N VAL A 135 -0.48 7.45 -10.40
CA VAL A 135 0.31 6.73 -11.40
C VAL A 135 0.79 7.68 -12.49
N SER A 136 2.07 7.60 -12.81
CA SER A 136 2.61 8.27 -14.00
C SER A 136 2.01 7.69 -15.28
N GLU A 137 1.77 8.51 -16.29
CA GLU A 137 1.32 8.09 -17.62
C GLU A 137 2.27 7.08 -18.28
N THR A 138 3.54 7.07 -17.87
CA THR A 138 4.57 6.15 -18.37
C THR A 138 4.59 4.80 -17.64
N ALA A 139 3.75 4.61 -16.62
CA ALA A 139 3.74 3.39 -15.82
C ALA A 139 3.22 2.18 -16.62
N VAL A 140 3.79 1.01 -16.30
CA VAL A 140 3.37 -0.29 -16.83
C VAL A 140 3.09 -1.21 -15.66
N LEU A 141 1.86 -1.70 -15.56
CA LEU A 141 1.40 -2.56 -14.48
C LEU A 141 1.22 -3.99 -14.99
N ARG A 142 1.68 -4.98 -14.21
CA ARG A 142 1.58 -6.39 -14.57
C ARG A 142 1.55 -7.27 -13.34
N THR A 143 0.73 -8.33 -13.34
CA THR A 143 0.77 -9.34 -12.26
C THR A 143 2.04 -10.18 -12.31
N ALA A 144 2.52 -10.54 -13.50
CA ALA A 144 3.78 -11.24 -13.75
C ALA A 144 3.91 -12.62 -13.04
N PHE A 145 2.85 -13.14 -12.44
CA PHE A 145 2.89 -14.42 -11.74
C PHE A 145 2.81 -15.59 -12.70
N ALA A 146 1.85 -15.58 -13.64
CA ALA A 146 1.68 -16.67 -14.59
C ALA A 146 2.94 -16.89 -15.46
N SER A 147 3.53 -15.81 -15.97
CA SER A 147 4.77 -15.87 -16.74
C SER A 147 6.00 -16.35 -15.92
N ALA A 148 5.96 -16.19 -14.59
CA ALA A 148 6.98 -16.71 -13.68
C ALA A 148 6.66 -18.10 -13.13
N GLY A 149 5.62 -18.79 -13.61
CA GLY A 149 5.18 -20.09 -13.12
C GLY A 149 4.68 -20.06 -11.66
N ARG A 150 4.13 -18.92 -11.22
CA ARG A 150 3.63 -18.71 -9.86
C ARG A 150 2.13 -18.43 -9.87
N CYS A 151 1.46 -18.64 -8.75
CA CYS A 151 -0.01 -18.48 -8.66
C CYS A 151 -0.46 -17.16 -8.01
N GLY A 152 0.48 -16.38 -7.50
CA GLY A 152 0.16 -15.06 -6.87
C GLY A 152 0.35 -15.06 -5.37
N ASP A 153 0.94 -13.98 -4.85
CA ASP A 153 1.16 -13.61 -3.46
C ASP A 153 1.47 -12.09 -3.38
N PRO A 154 1.56 -11.50 -2.21
CA PRO A 154 0.90 -11.76 -0.94
C PRO A 154 -0.51 -11.12 -0.90
N GLY A 155 -1.57 -11.86 -1.14
CA GLY A 155 -2.96 -11.38 -1.10
C GLY A 155 -3.41 -10.61 -2.33
N GLY A 156 -2.59 -10.56 -3.40
CA GLY A 156 -2.89 -9.81 -4.62
C GLY A 156 -4.16 -10.28 -5.33
N THR A 157 -4.47 -11.59 -5.31
CA THR A 157 -5.72 -12.11 -5.89
C THR A 157 -6.95 -11.52 -5.20
N TYR A 158 -6.91 -11.34 -3.87
CA TYR A 158 -7.98 -10.70 -3.13
C TYR A 158 -8.07 -9.20 -3.49
N LEU A 159 -6.99 -8.45 -3.29
CA LEU A 159 -6.96 -7.00 -3.47
C LEU A 159 -7.32 -6.57 -4.89
N ILE A 160 -6.73 -7.20 -5.91
CA ILE A 160 -7.02 -6.85 -7.31
C ILE A 160 -8.47 -7.22 -7.66
N THR A 161 -9.00 -8.33 -7.12
CA THR A 161 -10.41 -8.69 -7.32
C THR A 161 -11.35 -7.63 -6.72
N GLN A 162 -11.04 -7.10 -5.54
CA GLN A 162 -11.83 -6.01 -4.94
C GLN A 162 -11.78 -4.72 -5.79
N LEU A 163 -10.62 -4.42 -6.40
CA LEU A 163 -10.47 -3.21 -7.20
C LEU A 163 -11.17 -3.26 -8.55
N VAL A 164 -11.05 -4.39 -9.29
CA VAL A 164 -11.49 -4.46 -10.69
C VAL A 164 -12.64 -5.44 -10.92
N GLY A 165 -13.09 -6.12 -9.88
CA GLY A 165 -14.08 -7.18 -9.94
C GLY A 165 -13.53 -8.52 -10.48
N PRO A 166 -14.30 -9.62 -10.28
CA PRO A 166 -13.79 -10.98 -10.50
C PRO A 166 -13.49 -11.31 -11.97
N ALA A 167 -14.21 -10.72 -12.92
CA ALA A 167 -14.00 -11.00 -14.34
C ALA A 167 -12.66 -10.41 -14.83
N ARG A 168 -12.40 -9.13 -14.53
CA ARG A 168 -11.16 -8.45 -14.87
C ARG A 168 -9.97 -9.01 -14.13
N ALA A 169 -10.13 -9.38 -12.86
CA ALA A 169 -9.07 -10.02 -12.09
C ALA A 169 -8.61 -11.33 -12.76
N ARG A 170 -9.54 -12.18 -13.25
CA ARG A 170 -9.17 -13.39 -14.00
C ARG A 170 -8.43 -13.10 -15.30
N GLU A 171 -8.88 -12.11 -16.05
CA GLU A 171 -8.20 -11.65 -17.27
C GLU A 171 -6.75 -11.23 -16.96
N ILE A 172 -6.56 -10.36 -15.95
CA ILE A 172 -5.27 -9.84 -15.53
C ILE A 172 -4.33 -10.96 -15.06
N TYR A 173 -4.82 -11.90 -14.24
CA TYR A 173 -3.99 -12.96 -13.69
C TYR A 173 -3.68 -14.09 -14.68
N LEU A 174 -4.65 -14.49 -15.51
CA LEU A 174 -4.50 -15.64 -16.39
C LEU A 174 -3.83 -15.28 -17.73
N LEU A 175 -4.13 -14.11 -18.29
CA LEU A 175 -3.51 -13.64 -19.54
C LEU A 175 -2.22 -12.87 -19.30
N ASP A 176 -2.02 -12.38 -18.09
CA ASP A 176 -0.82 -11.66 -17.62
C ASP A 176 -0.40 -10.50 -18.55
N PRO A 177 -1.33 -9.60 -18.95
CA PRO A 177 -1.03 -8.52 -19.87
C PRO A 177 -0.14 -7.45 -19.21
N LYS A 178 0.59 -6.71 -20.03
CA LYS A 178 1.20 -5.45 -19.62
C LYS A 178 0.16 -4.35 -19.79
N LEU A 179 -0.36 -3.85 -18.67
CA LEU A 179 -1.34 -2.77 -18.65
C LEU A 179 -0.64 -1.41 -18.69
N THR A 180 -1.07 -0.54 -19.58
CA THR A 180 -0.73 0.88 -19.55
C THR A 180 -1.45 1.57 -18.41
N ALA A 181 -0.97 2.75 -17.98
CA ALA A 181 -1.62 3.56 -16.97
C ALA A 181 -3.09 3.89 -17.34
N ALA A 182 -3.37 4.18 -18.62
CA ALA A 182 -4.71 4.48 -19.12
C ALA A 182 -5.65 3.26 -19.02
N GLU A 183 -5.20 2.07 -19.42
CA GLU A 183 -5.98 0.84 -19.27
C GLU A 183 -6.25 0.52 -17.80
N ALA A 184 -5.26 0.68 -16.93
CA ALA A 184 -5.39 0.48 -15.49
C ALA A 184 -6.40 1.46 -14.86
N LEU A 185 -6.43 2.72 -15.31
CA LEU A 185 -7.44 3.71 -14.90
C LEU A 185 -8.83 3.33 -15.38
N ALA A 186 -8.97 2.93 -16.64
CA ALA A 186 -10.26 2.57 -17.23
C ALA A 186 -10.94 1.38 -16.54
N MET A 187 -10.15 0.45 -15.98
CA MET A 187 -10.69 -0.71 -15.24
C MET A 187 -10.79 -0.50 -13.72
N GLY A 188 -10.42 0.67 -13.20
CA GLY A 188 -10.47 0.99 -11.77
C GLY A 188 -9.30 0.44 -10.94
N LEU A 189 -8.25 -0.10 -11.57
CA LEU A 189 -7.07 -0.60 -10.87
C LEU A 189 -6.26 0.53 -10.24
N VAL A 190 -6.28 1.73 -10.82
CA VAL A 190 -5.58 2.92 -10.30
C VAL A 190 -6.54 4.10 -10.11
N THR A 191 -6.19 5.02 -9.21
CA THR A 191 -7.04 6.13 -8.80
C THR A 191 -6.91 7.33 -9.73
N LYS A 192 -5.69 7.64 -10.13
CA LYS A 192 -5.37 8.83 -10.96
C LYS A 192 -4.14 8.58 -11.80
N VAL A 193 -4.17 9.04 -13.04
CA VAL A 193 -3.00 9.09 -13.94
C VAL A 193 -2.61 10.55 -14.14
N VAL A 194 -1.31 10.83 -14.09
CA VAL A 194 -0.74 12.18 -14.21
C VAL A 194 0.49 12.16 -15.12
N PRO A 195 0.90 13.30 -15.70
CA PRO A 195 2.18 13.42 -16.39
C PRO A 195 3.34 13.00 -15.48
N ASP A 196 4.38 12.42 -16.07
CA ASP A 196 5.49 11.82 -15.29
C ASP A 196 6.19 12.83 -14.38
N ASP A 197 6.39 14.04 -14.85
CA ASP A 197 7.01 15.15 -14.12
C ASP A 197 6.13 15.74 -13.01
N GLN A 198 4.84 15.42 -12.99
CA GLN A 198 3.89 15.90 -11.96
C GLN A 198 3.60 14.84 -10.88
N LEU A 199 4.11 13.63 -11.01
CA LEU A 199 3.74 12.52 -10.13
C LEU A 199 3.99 12.82 -8.64
N GLU A 200 5.17 13.32 -8.28
CA GLU A 200 5.52 13.65 -6.91
C GLU A 200 4.65 14.78 -6.37
N ALA A 201 4.48 15.85 -7.13
CA ALA A 201 3.71 17.02 -6.72
C ALA A 201 2.23 16.66 -6.48
N GLU A 202 1.62 15.90 -7.39
CA GLU A 202 0.23 15.44 -7.28
C GLU A 202 0.03 14.45 -6.13
N THR A 203 1.00 13.56 -5.92
CA THR A 203 0.98 12.64 -4.78
C THR A 203 1.05 13.41 -3.46
N MET A 204 2.00 14.35 -3.35
CA MET A 204 2.17 15.15 -2.13
C MET A 204 0.99 16.08 -1.87
N ALA A 205 0.36 16.64 -2.89
CA ALA A 205 -0.85 17.44 -2.72
C ALA A 205 -2.00 16.63 -2.07
N ILE A 206 -2.19 15.38 -2.50
CA ILE A 206 -3.18 14.46 -1.90
C ILE A 206 -2.76 14.05 -0.49
N ALA A 207 -1.49 13.72 -0.28
CA ALA A 207 -0.96 13.32 1.02
C ALA A 207 -1.08 14.44 2.05
N THR A 208 -0.73 15.68 1.69
CA THR A 208 -0.89 16.88 2.55
C THR A 208 -2.35 17.10 2.92
N ARG A 209 -3.27 16.94 1.96
CA ARG A 209 -4.71 17.03 2.24
C ARG A 209 -5.16 16.00 3.28
N PHE A 210 -4.62 14.78 3.26
CA PHE A 210 -4.90 13.78 4.29
C PHE A 210 -4.24 14.13 5.62
N ALA A 211 -2.99 14.59 5.61
CA ALA A 211 -2.27 14.98 6.82
C ALA A 211 -2.94 16.15 7.57
N GLU A 212 -3.55 17.09 6.84
CA GLU A 212 -4.34 18.21 7.39
C GLU A 212 -5.79 17.83 7.72
N GLY A 213 -6.22 16.63 7.38
CA GLY A 213 -7.61 16.20 7.54
C GLY A 213 -7.93 15.55 8.89
N PRO A 214 -9.22 15.16 9.10
CA PRO A 214 -9.69 14.59 10.36
C PRO A 214 -9.24 13.11 10.49
N GLY A 215 -8.09 12.87 11.10
CA GLY A 215 -7.44 11.56 11.18
C GLY A 215 -8.33 10.45 11.74
N LEU A 216 -9.10 10.71 12.81
CA LEU A 216 -10.03 9.73 13.38
C LEU A 216 -11.16 9.35 12.41
N ALA A 217 -11.66 10.33 11.64
CA ALA A 217 -12.68 10.04 10.63
C ALA A 217 -12.10 9.18 9.51
N TYR A 218 -10.89 9.48 9.00
CA TYR A 218 -10.23 8.64 7.99
C TYR A 218 -9.98 7.22 8.50
N ALA A 219 -9.51 7.07 9.74
CA ALA A 219 -9.33 5.75 10.37
C ALA A 219 -10.66 4.96 10.44
N GLY A 220 -11.74 5.64 10.80
CA GLY A 220 -13.09 5.07 10.85
C GLY A 220 -13.60 4.66 9.49
N ILE A 221 -13.50 5.54 8.50
CA ILE A 221 -13.92 5.29 7.10
C ILE A 221 -13.17 4.06 6.55
N LYS A 222 -11.84 4.05 6.66
CA LYS A 222 -11.02 2.93 6.17
C LYS A 222 -11.40 1.61 6.83
N ARG A 223 -11.60 1.59 8.14
CA ARG A 223 -12.06 0.40 8.87
C ARG A 223 -13.42 -0.09 8.39
N ASN A 224 -14.36 0.82 8.15
CA ASN A 224 -15.70 0.47 7.67
C ASN A 224 -15.67 -0.07 6.24
N LEU A 225 -14.87 0.54 5.35
CA LEU A 225 -14.67 0.04 3.98
C LEU A 225 -14.05 -1.35 3.97
N ASN A 226 -13.00 -1.60 4.79
CA ASN A 226 -12.38 -2.91 4.89
C ASN A 226 -13.34 -3.98 5.46
N ALA A 227 -14.26 -3.61 6.36
CA ALA A 227 -15.29 -4.53 6.83
C ALA A 227 -16.32 -4.85 5.75
N ALA A 228 -16.70 -3.85 4.94
CA ALA A 228 -17.66 -4.03 3.85
C ALA A 228 -17.12 -4.91 2.72
N GLU A 229 -15.80 -5.11 2.59
CA GLU A 229 -15.23 -6.01 1.58
C GLU A 229 -15.62 -7.48 1.78
N THR A 230 -15.94 -7.88 3.00
CA THR A 230 -16.22 -9.30 3.34
C THR A 230 -17.52 -9.48 4.14
N GLY A 231 -18.08 -8.41 4.70
CA GLY A 231 -19.26 -8.43 5.55
C GLY A 231 -20.58 -8.23 4.78
N SER A 232 -21.70 -8.54 5.44
CA SER A 232 -23.04 -8.15 5.01
C SER A 232 -23.31 -6.67 5.26
N LEU A 233 -24.40 -6.14 4.70
CA LEU A 233 -24.86 -4.77 4.99
C LEU A 233 -25.10 -4.57 6.50
N GLU A 234 -25.77 -5.53 7.13
CA GLU A 234 -26.11 -5.48 8.54
C GLU A 234 -24.86 -5.47 9.44
N GLU A 235 -23.88 -6.32 9.16
CA GLU A 235 -22.61 -6.36 9.88
C GLU A 235 -21.83 -5.05 9.72
N THR A 236 -21.81 -4.50 8.52
CA THR A 236 -21.17 -3.21 8.25
C THR A 236 -21.85 -2.08 9.03
N MET A 237 -23.19 -2.01 9.03
CA MET A 237 -23.95 -1.00 9.77
C MET A 237 -23.71 -1.06 11.28
N VAL A 238 -23.59 -2.28 11.85
CA VAL A 238 -23.25 -2.47 13.29
C VAL A 238 -21.89 -1.85 13.63
N GLN A 239 -20.94 -1.89 12.71
CA GLN A 239 -19.61 -1.28 12.90
C GLN A 239 -19.61 0.22 12.63
N GLU A 240 -20.36 0.70 11.62
CA GLU A 240 -20.40 2.12 11.23
C GLU A 240 -20.96 3.01 12.34
N GLY A 241 -22.02 2.58 13.01
CA GLY A 241 -22.68 3.38 14.06
C GLY A 241 -21.72 3.84 15.15
N PRO A 242 -21.07 2.95 15.92
CA PRO A 242 -20.10 3.33 16.93
C PRO A 242 -18.91 4.13 16.39
N THR A 243 -18.46 3.81 15.19
CA THR A 243 -17.33 4.49 14.53
C THR A 243 -17.68 5.95 14.23
N ASN A 244 -18.88 6.19 13.67
CA ASN A 244 -19.35 7.53 13.37
C ASN A 244 -19.59 8.36 14.64
N VAL A 245 -20.17 7.77 15.68
CA VAL A 245 -20.36 8.43 16.99
C VAL A 245 -19.01 8.85 17.58
N ALA A 246 -18.01 7.96 17.59
CA ALA A 246 -16.68 8.28 18.10
C ALA A 246 -16.03 9.45 17.33
N ALA A 247 -16.10 9.45 15.99
CA ALA A 247 -15.59 10.53 15.17
C ALA A 247 -16.35 11.85 15.41
N SER A 248 -17.68 11.82 15.52
CA SER A 248 -18.52 13.02 15.73
C SER A 248 -18.29 13.66 17.09
N LEU A 249 -18.02 12.87 18.13
CA LEU A 249 -17.76 13.38 19.49
C LEU A 249 -16.32 13.83 19.72
N SER A 250 -15.41 13.54 18.77
CA SER A 250 -14.01 13.98 18.81
C SER A 250 -13.87 15.50 18.76
N HIS A 251 -12.66 15.99 19.04
CA HIS A 251 -12.32 17.41 18.81
C HIS A 251 -12.58 17.78 17.34
N ASP A 252 -12.11 16.97 16.41
CA ASP A 252 -12.19 17.23 14.98
C ASP A 252 -13.63 17.17 14.44
N GLY A 253 -14.46 16.28 14.97
CA GLY A 253 -15.88 16.22 14.62
C GLY A 253 -16.63 17.49 15.05
N LYS A 254 -16.37 17.99 16.27
CA LYS A 254 -16.94 19.24 16.77
C LYS A 254 -16.42 20.46 16.01
N GLU A 255 -15.13 20.47 15.68
CA GLU A 255 -14.51 21.53 14.87
C GLU A 255 -15.11 21.57 13.45
N ALA A 256 -15.31 20.43 12.83
CA ALA A 256 -15.93 20.34 11.50
C ALA A 256 -17.34 20.99 11.51
N GLY A 257 -18.17 20.64 12.51
CA GLY A 257 -19.50 21.23 12.67
C GLY A 257 -19.46 22.74 12.90
N ARG A 258 -18.55 23.22 13.76
CA ARG A 258 -18.38 24.66 14.02
C ARG A 258 -17.92 25.41 12.78
N ALA A 259 -16.86 24.91 12.12
CA ALA A 259 -16.31 25.54 10.92
C ALA A 259 -17.33 25.61 9.78
N PHE A 260 -18.19 24.59 9.64
CA PHE A 260 -19.28 24.61 8.66
C PHE A 260 -20.29 25.73 8.93
N LEU A 261 -20.74 25.90 10.19
CA LEU A 261 -21.66 26.95 10.58
C LEU A 261 -21.04 28.36 10.41
N GLU A 262 -19.76 28.49 10.70
CA GLU A 262 -18.99 29.74 10.58
C GLU A 262 -18.49 30.00 9.15
N LYS A 263 -18.72 29.09 8.19
CA LYS A 263 -18.28 29.17 6.79
C LYS A 263 -16.76 29.40 6.63
N ARG A 264 -15.95 28.74 7.45
CA ARG A 264 -14.49 28.78 7.40
C ARG A 264 -13.89 27.39 7.18
N LYS A 265 -12.61 27.34 6.83
CA LYS A 265 -11.85 26.06 6.77
C LYS A 265 -11.68 25.53 8.20
N PRO A 266 -11.98 24.22 8.45
CA PRO A 266 -11.71 23.60 9.74
C PRO A 266 -10.20 23.44 9.99
N VAL A 267 -9.81 23.38 11.27
CA VAL A 267 -8.44 23.11 11.71
C VAL A 267 -8.45 21.83 12.54
N PHE A 268 -8.07 20.73 11.90
CA PHE A 268 -8.07 19.42 12.54
C PHE A 268 -6.80 19.16 13.32
N ARG A 269 -6.92 18.40 14.42
CA ARG A 269 -5.82 18.06 15.33
C ARG A 269 -5.57 16.54 15.43
N GLY A 270 -6.48 15.72 14.88
CA GLY A 270 -6.38 14.26 14.85
C GLY A 270 -6.90 13.55 16.09
N TYR A 271 -7.67 14.21 16.98
CA TYR A 271 -8.26 13.61 18.17
C TYR A 271 -9.66 14.14 18.49
#